data_390b140604d5a7227dc21a5bfe938bc4
#
_entry.id   390b140604d5a7227dc21a5bfe938bc4
#
_cell.length_a   1.000
_cell.length_b   1.000
_cell.length_c   1.000
_cell.angle_alpha   90.00
_cell.angle_beta   90.00
_cell.angle_gamma   90.00
#
_symmetry.space_group_name_H-M   'P 1'
#
loop_
_entity.id
_entity.type
_entity.pdbx_description
1 polymer ?
#
loop_
_entity_poly.entity_id
_entity_poly.type
_entity_poly.pdbx_seq_one_letter_code
_entity_poly.pdbx_strand_id
1 'polypeptide(L)' 'MRYHQPYGVTDENAPYINGDPSIARQGSIIPAEAVEFPQREAVALIEGAKLTPDDANLSQMLYAVRSQRM' A
#
# COMPACT_ATOMS: atom_id res chain seq x y z
N MET A 1 -3.67 -8.96 3.20
CA MET A 1 -2.23 -8.64 3.35
C MET A 1 -1.93 -8.33 4.80
N ARG A 2 -0.67 -8.36 5.18
CA ARG A 2 -0.25 -8.00 6.54
C ARG A 2 0.61 -6.74 6.49
N TYR A 3 0.80 -6.12 7.65
CA TYR A 3 1.71 -4.98 7.76
C TYR A 3 3.15 -5.43 7.53
N HIS A 4 3.92 -4.64 6.82
CA HIS A 4 5.34 -4.87 6.57
C HIS A 4 6.15 -3.74 7.19
N GLN A 5 6.94 -4.08 8.21
CA GLN A 5 7.82 -3.10 8.86
C GLN A 5 8.92 -2.64 7.90
N PRO A 6 9.59 -1.51 8.19
CA PRO A 6 10.73 -1.06 7.38
C PRO A 6 11.81 -2.13 7.27
N TYR A 7 12.48 -2.17 6.13
CA TYR A 7 13.55 -3.13 5.88
C TYR A 7 14.67 -2.96 6.92
N GLY A 8 15.13 -4.07 7.47
CA GLY A 8 16.20 -4.07 8.46
C GLY A 8 15.75 -3.82 9.89
N VAL A 9 14.44 -3.62 10.12
CA VAL A 9 13.87 -3.41 11.45
C VAL A 9 13.28 -4.73 11.95
N THR A 10 13.60 -5.09 13.20
CA THR A 10 13.15 -6.37 13.77
C THR A 10 11.77 -6.30 14.42
N ASP A 11 11.32 -5.09 14.80
CA ASP A 11 9.99 -4.91 15.41
C ASP A 11 8.92 -4.96 14.33
N GLU A 12 8.05 -5.96 14.39
CA GLU A 12 7.01 -6.18 13.40
C GLU A 12 5.99 -5.04 13.32
N ASN A 13 5.90 -4.21 14.35
CA ASN A 13 4.97 -3.09 14.41
C ASN A 13 5.65 -1.74 14.29
N ALA A 14 6.94 -1.72 13.94
CA ALA A 14 7.68 -0.46 13.83
C ALA A 14 7.07 0.44 12.75
N PRO A 15 6.88 1.73 13.04
CA PRO A 15 6.36 2.65 12.02
C PRO A 15 7.44 3.04 11.03
N TYR A 16 7.01 3.53 9.88
CA TYR A 16 7.92 4.16 8.92
C TYR A 16 8.23 5.57 9.37
N ILE A 17 9.47 6.01 9.16
CA ILE A 17 9.92 7.35 9.52
C ILE A 17 10.54 8.04 8.31
N ASN A 18 10.42 9.37 8.28
CA ASN A 18 11.09 10.18 7.27
C ASN A 18 12.53 10.45 7.68
N GLY A 19 13.41 10.59 6.68
CA GLY A 19 14.76 11.05 6.94
C GLY A 19 14.76 12.50 7.38
N ASP A 20 15.72 12.86 8.25
CA ASP A 20 15.87 14.24 8.73
C ASP A 20 17.36 14.60 8.70
N PRO A 21 17.81 15.32 7.65
CA PRO A 21 19.23 15.66 7.53
C PRO A 21 19.71 16.64 8.62
N SER A 22 18.80 17.39 9.24
CA SER A 22 19.20 18.34 10.29
C SER A 22 19.69 17.65 11.56
N ILE A 23 19.25 16.40 11.81
CA ILE A 23 19.67 15.60 12.96
C ILE A 23 20.35 14.30 12.51
N ALA A 24 20.77 14.22 11.26
CA ALA A 24 21.40 13.05 10.66
C ALA A 24 20.58 11.77 10.79
N ARG A 25 19.24 11.90 10.81
CA ARG A 25 18.34 10.74 10.85
C ARG A 25 18.14 10.19 9.44
N GLN A 26 18.37 8.91 9.30
CA GLN A 26 18.10 8.22 8.05
C GLN A 26 16.64 7.78 7.99
N GLY A 27 15.99 7.98 6.84
CA GLY A 27 14.62 7.51 6.66
C GLY A 27 14.53 5.99 6.59
N SER A 28 13.31 5.48 6.75
CA SER A 28 13.04 4.05 6.66
C SER A 28 13.27 3.54 5.24
N ILE A 29 13.78 2.33 5.14
CA ILE A 29 13.90 1.62 3.86
C ILE A 29 12.60 0.86 3.63
N ILE A 30 11.96 1.07 2.49
CA ILE A 30 10.68 0.45 2.17
C ILE A 30 10.95 -0.90 1.51
N PRO A 31 10.49 -2.02 2.11
CA PRO A 31 10.59 -3.32 1.45
C PRO A 31 9.67 -3.38 0.23
N ALA A 32 10.01 -4.21 -0.75
CA ALA A 32 9.22 -4.33 -1.97
C ALA A 32 7.76 -4.70 -1.69
N GLU A 33 7.52 -5.55 -0.70
CA GLU A 33 6.18 -6.03 -0.34
C GLU A 33 5.28 -4.89 0.15
N ALA A 34 5.86 -3.86 0.80
CA ALA A 34 5.09 -2.74 1.30
C ALA A 34 4.48 -1.91 0.17
N VAL A 35 5.05 -1.96 -1.02
CA VAL A 35 4.55 -1.26 -2.20
C VAL A 35 3.75 -2.21 -3.09
N GLU A 36 4.27 -3.41 -3.32
CA GLU A 36 3.66 -4.35 -4.26
C GLU A 36 2.35 -4.95 -3.73
N PHE A 37 2.33 -5.39 -2.48
CA PHE A 37 1.15 -6.12 -1.96
C PHE A 37 -0.10 -5.24 -1.87
N PRO A 38 -0.03 -3.99 -1.39
CA PRO A 38 -1.21 -3.13 -1.45
C PRO A 38 -1.73 -2.91 -2.87
N GLN A 39 -0.83 -2.80 -3.84
CA GLN A 39 -1.24 -2.64 -5.24
C GLN A 39 -1.95 -3.88 -5.75
N ARG A 40 -1.43 -5.06 -5.44
CA ARG A 40 -2.07 -6.31 -5.87
C ARG A 40 -3.43 -6.50 -5.24
N GLU A 41 -3.59 -6.12 -3.97
CA GLU A 41 -4.90 -6.19 -3.33
C GLU A 41 -5.88 -5.20 -3.92
N ALA A 42 -5.42 -3.98 -4.22
CA ALA A 42 -6.27 -2.99 -4.87
C ALA A 42 -6.72 -3.48 -6.25
N VAL A 43 -5.80 -4.05 -7.02
CA VAL A 43 -6.12 -4.60 -8.35
C VAL A 43 -7.11 -5.76 -8.23
N ALA A 44 -6.91 -6.65 -7.24
CA ALA A 44 -7.80 -7.77 -7.03
C ALA A 44 -9.22 -7.30 -6.68
N LEU A 45 -9.36 -6.27 -5.87
CA LEU A 45 -10.66 -5.69 -5.53
C LEU A 45 -11.34 -5.11 -6.77
N ILE A 46 -10.58 -4.36 -7.57
CA ILE A 46 -11.11 -3.72 -8.79
C ILE A 46 -11.56 -4.79 -9.80
N GLU A 47 -10.73 -5.80 -10.02
CA GLU A 47 -11.06 -6.88 -10.97
C GLU A 47 -12.19 -7.75 -10.45
N GLY A 48 -12.27 -7.97 -9.13
CA GLY A 48 -13.34 -8.71 -8.51
C GLY A 48 -14.70 -8.03 -8.69
N ALA A 49 -14.72 -6.72 -8.85
CA ALA A 49 -15.93 -5.95 -9.18
C ALA A 49 -16.17 -5.89 -10.68
N LYS A 50 -15.40 -6.62 -11.47
CA LYS A 50 -15.49 -6.70 -12.94
C LYS A 50 -15.17 -5.36 -13.62
N LEU A 51 -14.31 -4.57 -12.99
CA LEU A 51 -13.76 -3.36 -13.59
C LEU A 51 -12.37 -3.67 -14.16
N THR A 52 -11.95 -2.89 -15.14
CA THR A 52 -10.60 -2.99 -15.69
C THR A 52 -9.71 -1.96 -15.00
N PRO A 53 -8.63 -2.39 -14.31
CA PRO A 53 -7.75 -1.42 -13.64
C PRO A 53 -7.20 -0.40 -14.63
N ASP A 54 -7.24 0.89 -14.23
CA ASP A 54 -6.86 2.00 -15.10
C ASP A 54 -6.23 3.11 -14.26
N ASP A 55 -5.00 3.49 -14.56
CA ASP A 55 -4.29 4.55 -13.87
C ASP A 55 -4.94 5.92 -14.05
N ALA A 56 -5.73 6.10 -15.09
CA ALA A 56 -6.43 7.35 -15.34
C ALA A 56 -7.63 7.57 -14.41
N ASN A 57 -8.09 6.50 -13.75
CA ASN A 57 -9.22 6.57 -12.84
C ASN A 57 -8.79 6.16 -11.43
N LEU A 58 -8.62 7.14 -10.56
CA LEU A 58 -8.14 6.90 -9.19
C LEU A 58 -9.28 6.67 -8.18
N SER A 59 -10.50 6.41 -8.68
CA SER A 59 -11.68 6.15 -7.84
C SER A 59 -12.22 4.73 -8.00
N GLN A 60 -11.47 3.84 -8.64
CA GLN A 60 -11.96 2.49 -8.95
C GLN A 60 -12.25 1.66 -7.70
N MET A 61 -11.42 1.78 -6.66
CA MET A 61 -11.65 1.05 -5.42
C MET A 61 -12.97 1.48 -4.76
N LEU A 62 -13.29 2.77 -4.83
CA LEU A 62 -14.55 3.28 -4.30
C LEU A 62 -15.74 2.67 -5.04
N TYR A 63 -15.68 2.63 -6.36
CA TYR A 63 -16.74 2.01 -7.16
C TYR A 63 -16.81 0.50 -6.91
N ALA A 64 -15.68 -0.17 -6.77
CA ALA A 64 -15.65 -1.60 -6.49
C ALA A 64 -16.34 -1.92 -5.14
N VAL A 65 -16.05 -1.13 -4.11
CA VAL A 65 -16.66 -1.31 -2.80
C VAL A 65 -18.17 -1.03 -2.88
N ARG A 66 -18.58 0.03 -3.58
CA ARG A 66 -20.00 0.38 -3.73
C ARG A 66 -20.77 -0.71 -4.46
N SER A 67 -20.19 -1.32 -5.47
CA SER A 67 -20.87 -2.37 -6.23
C SER A 67 -21.15 -3.63 -5.40
N GLN A 68 -20.41 -3.81 -4.31
CA GLN A 68 -20.58 -4.96 -3.40
C GLN A 68 -21.68 -4.75 -2.37
N ARG A 69 -22.30 -3.58 -2.34
CA ARG A 69 -23.28 -3.21 -1.31
C ARG A 69 -24.72 -3.47 -1.76
N MET A 70 -24.90 -4.33 -2.71
CA MET A 70 -26.24 -4.66 -3.20
C MET A 70 -26.91 -5.76 -2.42
#